data_925e4eb294a30a20f57b82586a58f670
#
_entry.id   925e4eb294a30a20f57b82586a58f670
#
_cell.length_a   1.000
_cell.length_b   1.000
_cell.length_c   1.000
_cell.angle_alpha   90.00
_cell.angle_beta   90.00
_cell.angle_gamma   90.00
#
_symmetry.space_group_name_H-M   'P 1'
#
loop_
_entity.id
_entity.type
_entity.pdbx_description
1 polymer ?
#
loop_
_entity_poly.entity_id
_entity_poly.type
_entity_poly.pdbx_seq_one_letter_code
_entity_poly.pdbx_strand_id
1 'polypeptide(L)'
;MRQNAPFLAALAVALSSCGQPASGRRLVVHEFATSAEGWQVAGDTGLATPAYESVGGRSSGFISHLDEALGETWYFQAPATVLQKLSAAEGGLIEYTLKQSSADAGFSEDDLVIVGVAGRLSYRFDYAPGMDWTDFSVPLSASANWRWNWNARATAEQIRSVISQPSRLEIRGEYRTGDDIGAMDRFVLMAK
;
A
#
# COMPACT_ATOMS: atom_id res chain seq x y z
N MET A 1 -74.11 5.62 16.68
CA MET A 1 -72.89 6.46 16.66
C MET A 1 -71.72 5.55 16.91
N ARG A 2 -70.92 5.29 15.88
CA ARG A 2 -69.65 4.49 15.97
C ARG A 2 -68.50 5.43 15.73
N GLN A 3 -67.65 5.60 16.72
CA GLN A 3 -66.44 6.40 16.64
C GLN A 3 -65.32 5.55 15.99
N ASN A 4 -64.77 6.03 14.91
CA ASN A 4 -63.58 5.47 14.28
C ASN A 4 -62.33 6.12 14.91
N ALA A 5 -61.47 5.31 15.51
CA ALA A 5 -60.17 5.75 15.95
C ALA A 5 -59.15 5.59 14.78
N PRO A 6 -58.25 6.54 14.56
CA PRO A 6 -57.22 6.41 13.53
C PRO A 6 -56.04 5.58 14.06
N PHE A 7 -55.61 4.58 13.26
CA PHE A 7 -54.37 3.85 13.44
C PHE A 7 -53.17 4.74 13.08
N LEU A 8 -52.33 5.08 14.03
CA LEU A 8 -51.02 5.65 13.78
C LEU A 8 -50.04 4.52 13.38
N ALA A 9 -49.63 4.51 12.14
CA ALA A 9 -48.50 3.66 11.68
C ALA A 9 -47.19 4.31 12.10
N ALA A 10 -46.46 3.68 12.99
CA ALA A 10 -45.10 4.07 13.34
C ALA A 10 -44.13 3.63 12.23
N LEU A 11 -43.56 4.61 11.55
CA LEU A 11 -42.48 4.37 10.56
C LEU A 11 -41.15 4.15 11.30
N ALA A 12 -40.72 2.90 11.36
CA ALA A 12 -39.41 2.56 11.90
C ALA A 12 -38.34 2.92 10.85
N VAL A 13 -37.59 3.99 11.08
CA VAL A 13 -36.39 4.35 10.30
C VAL A 13 -35.28 3.42 10.74
N ALA A 14 -34.91 2.45 9.88
CA ALA A 14 -33.72 1.65 10.05
C ALA A 14 -32.49 2.54 9.80
N LEU A 15 -31.80 2.93 10.86
CA LEU A 15 -30.49 3.54 10.80
C LEU A 15 -29.49 2.48 10.32
N SER A 16 -29.13 2.51 9.03
CA SER A 16 -27.97 1.78 8.51
C SER A 16 -26.73 2.31 9.22
N SER A 17 -26.16 1.52 10.12
CA SER A 17 -24.86 1.79 10.69
C SER A 17 -23.83 1.69 9.55
N CYS A 18 -23.43 2.84 8.98
CA CYS A 18 -22.17 2.93 8.25
C CYS A 18 -21.07 2.44 9.19
N GLY A 19 -20.52 1.27 8.89
CA GLY A 19 -19.39 0.74 9.63
C GLY A 19 -18.27 1.79 9.64
N GLN A 20 -17.95 2.29 10.83
CA GLN A 20 -16.73 3.10 10.99
C GLN A 20 -15.53 2.27 10.50
N PRO A 21 -14.62 2.86 9.70
CA PRO A 21 -13.37 2.18 9.37
C PRO A 21 -12.69 1.83 10.71
N ALA A 22 -12.26 0.58 10.84
CA ALA A 22 -11.55 0.14 12.02
C ALA A 22 -10.36 1.09 12.23
N SER A 23 -10.36 1.86 13.31
CA SER A 23 -9.30 2.78 13.67
C SER A 23 -8.10 1.95 14.20
N GLY A 24 -7.39 1.27 13.30
CA GLY A 24 -6.18 0.54 13.62
C GLY A 24 -5.12 1.50 14.19
N ARG A 25 -4.33 1.02 15.14
CA ARG A 25 -3.22 1.80 15.71
C ARG A 25 -2.11 1.94 14.66
N ARG A 26 -1.74 3.17 14.32
CA ARG A 26 -0.59 3.44 13.45
C ARG A 26 0.70 2.98 14.12
N LEU A 27 1.47 2.13 13.44
CA LEU A 27 2.76 1.60 13.88
C LEU A 27 3.92 2.40 13.30
N VAL A 28 3.78 2.79 12.04
CA VAL A 28 4.73 3.63 11.28
C VAL A 28 3.92 4.60 10.44
N VAL A 29 4.40 5.83 10.32
CA VAL A 29 3.90 6.84 9.39
C VAL A 29 5.11 7.53 8.80
N HIS A 30 5.24 7.53 7.48
CA HIS A 30 6.19 8.30 6.71
C HIS A 30 5.41 9.29 5.86
N GLU A 31 5.58 10.56 6.13
CA GLU A 31 4.91 11.66 5.42
C GLU A 31 5.90 12.41 4.49
N PHE A 32 7.17 12.00 4.48
CA PHE A 32 8.25 12.64 3.72
C PHE A 32 8.32 14.15 3.92
N ALA A 33 8.12 14.60 5.15
CA ALA A 33 8.05 16.03 5.47
C ALA A 33 9.41 16.75 5.31
N THR A 34 10.52 16.04 5.53
CA THR A 34 11.86 16.65 5.55
C THR A 34 12.94 15.88 4.80
N SER A 35 12.67 14.64 4.41
CA SER A 35 13.67 13.75 3.76
C SER A 35 12.98 12.50 3.17
N ALA A 36 13.76 11.64 2.53
CA ALA A 36 13.31 10.31 2.10
C ALA A 36 13.09 9.31 3.25
N GLU A 37 13.28 9.69 4.51
CA GLU A 37 13.01 8.89 5.72
C GLU A 37 13.61 7.47 5.67
N GLY A 38 14.76 7.32 5.00
CA GLY A 38 15.52 6.06 4.88
C GLY A 38 15.00 5.10 3.80
N TRP A 39 13.99 5.50 3.02
CA TRP A 39 13.57 4.73 1.84
C TRP A 39 14.67 4.73 0.79
N GLN A 40 14.76 3.62 0.06
CA GLN A 40 15.67 3.41 -1.06
C GLN A 40 14.88 3.04 -2.32
N VAL A 41 15.55 3.04 -3.46
CA VAL A 41 15.06 2.48 -4.72
C VAL A 41 15.88 1.23 -5.01
N ALA A 42 15.21 0.15 -5.39
CA ALA A 42 15.81 -1.10 -5.79
C ALA A 42 15.38 -1.44 -7.22
N GLY A 43 16.30 -1.77 -8.08
CA GLY A 43 16.11 -2.18 -9.48
C GLY A 43 17.36 -2.83 -10.03
N ASP A 44 17.46 -3.03 -11.33
CA ASP A 44 18.60 -3.65 -12.01
C ASP A 44 19.89 -2.82 -11.94
N THR A 45 19.79 -1.51 -11.64
CA THR A 45 20.94 -0.64 -11.37
C THR A 45 21.46 -0.72 -9.94
N GLY A 46 20.81 -1.54 -9.08
CA GLY A 46 21.13 -1.72 -7.66
C GLY A 46 20.34 -0.78 -6.73
N LEU A 47 20.88 -0.53 -5.52
CA LEU A 47 20.22 0.34 -4.54
C LEU A 47 20.63 1.80 -4.77
N ALA A 48 19.63 2.68 -4.81
CA ALA A 48 19.81 4.13 -4.91
C ALA A 48 18.99 4.87 -3.84
N THR A 49 19.31 6.13 -3.58
CA THR A 49 18.48 7.01 -2.77
C THR A 49 17.49 7.72 -3.68
N PRO A 50 16.17 7.69 -3.43
CA PRO A 50 15.21 8.44 -4.21
C PRO A 50 15.45 9.95 -4.06
N ALA A 51 15.07 10.71 -5.07
CA ALA A 51 15.00 12.15 -4.97
C ALA A 51 13.95 12.56 -3.92
N TYR A 52 14.23 13.60 -3.15
CA TYR A 52 13.31 14.17 -2.18
C TYR A 52 12.83 15.53 -2.66
N GLU A 53 11.52 15.71 -2.74
CA GLU A 53 10.86 16.95 -3.11
C GLU A 53 10.12 17.51 -1.89
N SER A 54 10.47 18.72 -1.47
CA SER A 54 9.91 19.34 -0.26
C SER A 54 8.48 19.86 -0.42
N VAL A 55 7.98 19.95 -1.66
CA VAL A 55 6.65 20.47 -2.02
C VAL A 55 6.04 19.60 -3.14
N GLY A 56 4.73 19.61 -3.25
CA GLY A 56 4.01 18.91 -4.33
C GLY A 56 3.49 17.54 -3.95
N GLY A 57 3.71 17.08 -2.72
CA GLY A 57 2.96 16.00 -2.09
C GLY A 57 1.53 16.44 -1.74
N ARG A 58 0.71 15.54 -1.22
CA ARG A 58 -0.67 15.87 -0.78
C ARG A 58 -0.70 16.83 0.42
N SER A 59 0.21 16.62 1.36
CA SER A 59 0.26 17.40 2.60
C SER A 59 1.65 17.97 2.91
N SER A 60 2.71 17.42 2.33
CA SER A 60 4.09 17.81 2.58
C SER A 60 4.98 17.55 1.36
N GLY A 61 6.18 17.03 1.56
CA GLY A 61 7.07 16.55 0.50
C GLY A 61 6.70 15.16 0.03
N PHE A 62 7.48 14.64 -0.89
CA PHE A 62 7.36 13.28 -1.42
C PHE A 62 8.72 12.78 -1.90
N ILE A 63 8.82 11.49 -2.19
CA ILE A 63 10.00 10.90 -2.82
C ILE A 63 9.68 10.47 -4.24
N SER A 64 10.67 10.54 -5.13
CA SER A 64 10.53 10.17 -6.54
C SER A 64 11.78 9.52 -7.09
N HIS A 65 11.63 8.80 -8.19
CA HIS A 65 12.74 8.23 -8.92
C HIS A 65 12.44 8.22 -10.42
N LEU A 66 13.44 8.60 -11.21
CA LEU A 66 13.42 8.46 -12.66
C LEU A 66 13.68 6.99 -13.00
N ASP A 67 12.93 6.43 -13.93
CA ASP A 67 13.20 5.10 -14.45
C ASP A 67 14.55 5.08 -15.18
N GLU A 68 15.52 4.39 -14.57
CA GLU A 68 16.86 4.12 -15.11
C GLU A 68 17.07 2.63 -15.36
N ALA A 69 16.01 1.83 -15.13
CA ALA A 69 16.06 0.38 -15.28
C ALA A 69 16.16 -0.02 -16.75
N LEU A 70 17.02 -1.00 -17.02
CA LEU A 70 17.26 -1.49 -18.37
C LEU A 70 16.52 -2.80 -18.70
N GLY A 71 15.52 -3.15 -17.89
CA GLY A 71 14.71 -4.33 -18.14
C GLY A 71 14.06 -4.99 -16.92
N GLU A 72 14.45 -4.63 -15.70
CA GLU A 72 13.79 -5.06 -14.46
C GLU A 72 12.94 -3.93 -13.88
N THR A 73 11.78 -4.27 -13.32
CA THR A 73 10.92 -3.32 -12.61
C THR A 73 11.61 -2.79 -11.35
N TRP A 74 11.64 -1.49 -11.17
CA TRP A 74 12.17 -0.89 -9.95
C TRP A 74 11.07 -0.67 -8.88
N TYR A 75 11.51 -0.67 -7.62
CA TYR A 75 10.66 -0.59 -6.44
C TYR A 75 11.19 0.43 -5.42
N PHE A 76 10.30 1.09 -4.70
CA PHE A 76 10.64 1.75 -3.43
C PHE A 76 10.84 0.69 -2.35
N GLN A 77 12.03 0.59 -1.79
CA GLN A 77 12.36 -0.33 -0.71
C GLN A 77 12.27 0.35 0.66
N ALA A 78 11.48 -0.25 1.55
CA ALA A 78 11.22 0.29 2.88
C ALA A 78 12.45 0.18 3.80
N PRO A 79 12.67 1.17 4.70
CA PRO A 79 13.73 1.14 5.69
C PRO A 79 13.51 0.09 6.78
N ALA A 80 14.58 -0.27 7.50
CA ALA A 80 14.54 -1.26 8.59
C ALA A 80 13.51 -0.91 9.68
N THR A 81 13.24 0.37 9.91
CA THR A 81 12.23 0.82 10.88
C THR A 81 10.82 0.34 10.55
N VAL A 82 10.47 0.21 9.26
CA VAL A 82 9.22 -0.38 8.79
C VAL A 82 9.24 -1.89 8.99
N LEU A 83 10.33 -2.56 8.56
CA LEU A 83 10.46 -4.01 8.63
C LEU A 83 10.30 -4.54 10.06
N GLN A 84 10.89 -3.85 11.05
CA GLN A 84 10.79 -4.19 12.47
C GLN A 84 9.37 -4.15 13.05
N LYS A 85 8.43 -3.51 12.34
CA LYS A 85 7.02 -3.37 12.77
C LYS A 85 6.06 -4.29 12.00
N LEU A 86 6.50 -4.97 10.95
CA LEU A 86 5.62 -5.78 10.10
C LEU A 86 4.90 -6.90 10.88
N SER A 87 5.57 -7.59 11.79
CA SER A 87 4.93 -8.64 12.59
C SER A 87 3.79 -8.12 13.48
N ALA A 88 3.94 -6.89 14.00
CA ALA A 88 2.90 -6.24 14.80
C ALA A 88 1.72 -5.71 13.96
N ALA A 89 1.86 -5.69 12.64
CA ALA A 89 0.84 -5.26 11.70
C ALA A 89 -0.02 -6.42 11.18
N GLU A 90 0.17 -7.66 11.67
CA GLU A 90 -0.68 -8.80 11.25
C GLU A 90 -2.17 -8.49 11.44
N GLY A 91 -2.95 -8.70 10.40
CA GLY A 91 -4.39 -8.39 10.39
C GLY A 91 -4.74 -6.91 10.27
N GLY A 92 -3.74 -6.03 10.23
CA GLY A 92 -3.88 -4.59 10.00
C GLY A 92 -3.80 -4.22 8.51
N LEU A 93 -3.30 -3.02 8.22
CA LEU A 93 -3.26 -2.43 6.87
C LEU A 93 -1.87 -1.89 6.53
N ILE A 94 -1.52 -1.99 5.25
CA ILE A 94 -0.45 -1.21 4.61
C ILE A 94 -1.14 -0.21 3.68
N GLU A 95 -0.87 1.09 3.86
CA GLU A 95 -1.40 2.16 3.01
C GLU A 95 -0.25 2.99 2.44
N TYR A 96 -0.39 3.41 1.19
CA TYR A 96 0.56 4.31 0.54
C TYR A 96 -0.11 5.07 -0.62
N THR A 97 0.55 6.10 -1.09
CA THR A 97 0.04 6.96 -2.16
C THR A 97 1.09 7.10 -3.24
N LEU A 98 0.74 6.81 -4.48
CA LEU A 98 1.63 6.89 -5.64
C LEU A 98 1.10 7.81 -6.72
N LYS A 99 1.99 8.31 -7.57
CA LYS A 99 1.69 8.88 -8.89
C LYS A 99 2.79 8.56 -9.89
N GLN A 100 2.45 8.65 -11.17
CA GLN A 100 3.37 8.49 -12.29
C GLN A 100 3.44 9.79 -13.12
N SER A 101 4.52 10.01 -13.85
CA SER A 101 4.63 11.14 -14.80
C SER A 101 3.81 10.89 -16.07
N SER A 102 3.49 9.64 -16.38
CA SER A 102 2.64 9.20 -17.50
C SER A 102 1.81 7.99 -17.11
N ALA A 103 0.65 7.78 -17.76
CA ALA A 103 -0.25 6.66 -17.51
C ALA A 103 -0.49 5.76 -18.74
N ASP A 104 0.33 5.92 -19.78
CA ASP A 104 0.29 5.10 -20.98
C ASP A 104 1.26 3.90 -20.90
N ALA A 105 1.24 3.02 -21.90
CA ALA A 105 2.17 1.89 -22.06
C ALA A 105 2.36 1.04 -20.79
N GLY A 106 1.30 0.90 -20.00
CA GLY A 106 1.33 0.17 -18.72
C GLY A 106 1.61 -1.32 -18.90
N PHE A 107 2.31 -1.92 -17.95
CA PHE A 107 2.55 -3.36 -17.86
C PHE A 107 2.19 -3.90 -16.49
N SER A 108 2.13 -5.22 -16.36
CA SER A 108 1.61 -5.89 -15.16
C SER A 108 2.73 -6.58 -14.40
N GLU A 109 2.97 -6.11 -13.17
CA GLU A 109 3.90 -6.70 -12.21
C GLU A 109 3.30 -6.71 -10.80
N ASP A 110 4.01 -7.29 -9.80
CA ASP A 110 3.58 -7.27 -8.41
C ASP A 110 3.74 -5.86 -7.83
N ASP A 111 2.67 -5.28 -7.26
CA ASP A 111 2.64 -3.90 -6.78
C ASP A 111 3.22 -3.74 -5.38
N LEU A 112 3.10 -4.79 -4.55
CA LEU A 112 3.64 -4.81 -3.19
C LEU A 112 4.24 -6.17 -2.91
N VAL A 113 5.50 -6.18 -2.46
CA VAL A 113 6.27 -7.39 -2.19
C VAL A 113 6.81 -7.37 -0.77
N ILE A 114 6.69 -8.47 -0.06
CA ILE A 114 7.35 -8.70 1.23
C ILE A 114 8.17 -9.97 1.13
N VAL A 115 9.46 -9.88 1.38
CA VAL A 115 10.37 -11.03 1.44
C VAL A 115 10.78 -11.25 2.88
N GLY A 116 10.73 -12.49 3.32
CA GLY A 116 11.20 -12.92 4.62
C GLY A 116 11.90 -14.28 4.55
N VAL A 117 12.40 -14.75 5.67
CA VAL A 117 13.08 -16.07 5.74
C VAL A 117 12.17 -17.21 5.27
N ALA A 118 10.87 -17.11 5.52
CA ALA A 118 9.89 -18.16 5.19
C ALA A 118 9.39 -18.09 3.71
N GLY A 119 9.80 -17.10 2.93
CA GLY A 119 9.41 -16.97 1.53
C GLY A 119 9.04 -15.55 1.13
N ARG A 120 8.30 -15.42 0.04
CA ARG A 120 7.89 -14.15 -0.56
C ARG A 120 6.36 -14.06 -0.60
N LEU A 121 5.84 -12.92 -0.16
CA LEU A 121 4.47 -12.50 -0.38
C LEU A 121 4.44 -11.46 -1.50
N SER A 122 3.46 -11.53 -2.39
CA SER A 122 3.20 -10.48 -3.35
C SER A 122 1.72 -10.16 -3.43
N TYR A 123 1.43 -8.90 -3.71
CA TYR A 123 0.08 -8.40 -3.92
C TYR A 123 0.03 -7.61 -5.21
N ARG A 124 -1.08 -7.74 -5.94
CA ARG A 124 -1.33 -6.98 -7.17
C ARG A 124 -2.72 -6.36 -7.09
N PHE A 125 -2.79 -5.06 -7.36
CA PHE A 125 -4.04 -4.35 -7.53
C PHE A 125 -4.59 -4.58 -8.95
N ASP A 126 -5.87 -4.31 -9.14
CA ASP A 126 -6.54 -4.32 -10.43
C ASP A 126 -6.54 -2.92 -11.10
N TYR A 127 -5.86 -1.96 -10.49
CA TYR A 127 -5.63 -0.61 -10.99
C TYR A 127 -4.18 -0.17 -10.75
N ALA A 128 -3.72 0.78 -11.55
CA ALA A 128 -2.40 1.40 -11.46
C ALA A 128 -2.50 2.86 -10.98
N PRO A 129 -1.41 3.47 -10.49
CA PRO A 129 -1.39 4.90 -10.23
C PRO A 129 -1.55 5.70 -11.52
N GLY A 130 -2.27 6.81 -11.43
CA GLY A 130 -2.38 7.79 -12.48
C GLY A 130 -1.32 8.90 -12.38
N MET A 131 -1.51 9.97 -13.17
CA MET A 131 -0.69 11.19 -13.10
C MET A 131 -1.02 12.03 -11.86
N ASP A 132 -2.19 11.81 -11.25
CA ASP A 132 -2.56 12.35 -9.95
C ASP A 132 -2.31 11.33 -8.83
N TRP A 133 -2.18 11.82 -7.59
CA TRP A 133 -1.97 10.99 -6.41
C TRP A 133 -3.10 9.97 -6.22
N THR A 134 -2.75 8.69 -6.28
CA THR A 134 -3.65 7.53 -6.14
C THR A 134 -3.36 6.80 -4.85
N ASP A 135 -4.40 6.54 -4.05
CA ASP A 135 -4.30 5.82 -2.78
C ASP A 135 -4.36 4.32 -2.97
N PHE A 136 -3.52 3.63 -2.24
CA PHE A 136 -3.46 2.17 -2.16
C PHE A 136 -3.63 1.74 -0.71
N SER A 137 -4.42 0.70 -0.49
CA SER A 137 -4.62 0.09 0.83
C SER A 137 -4.77 -1.41 0.69
N VAL A 138 -3.98 -2.16 1.43
CA VAL A 138 -4.04 -3.63 1.40
C VAL A 138 -4.05 -4.20 2.82
N PRO A 139 -5.03 -5.05 3.16
CA PRO A 139 -5.03 -5.77 4.43
C PRO A 139 -3.86 -6.77 4.50
N LEU A 140 -3.11 -6.73 5.59
CA LEU A 140 -2.04 -7.69 5.85
C LEU A 140 -2.61 -8.96 6.48
N SER A 141 -3.48 -9.64 5.73
CA SER A 141 -4.24 -10.80 6.19
C SER A 141 -4.63 -11.72 5.02
N ALA A 142 -5.03 -12.94 5.32
CA ALA A 142 -5.49 -13.93 4.32
C ALA A 142 -6.83 -13.56 3.66
N SER A 143 -7.54 -12.53 4.13
CA SER A 143 -8.74 -12.01 3.46
C SER A 143 -8.38 -11.26 2.16
N ALA A 144 -7.18 -10.68 2.07
CA ALA A 144 -6.63 -10.10 0.85
C ALA A 144 -6.06 -11.18 -0.09
N ASN A 145 -5.88 -10.81 -1.36
CA ASN A 145 -5.40 -11.74 -2.39
C ASN A 145 -3.87 -11.82 -2.43
N TRP A 146 -3.21 -11.90 -1.28
CA TRP A 146 -1.79 -12.15 -1.22
C TRP A 146 -1.43 -13.48 -1.88
N ARG A 147 -0.34 -13.49 -2.65
CA ARG A 147 0.25 -14.68 -3.26
C ARG A 147 1.52 -15.07 -2.51
N TRP A 148 1.75 -16.35 -2.34
CA TRP A 148 2.94 -16.91 -1.74
C TRP A 148 3.82 -17.56 -2.80
N ASN A 149 5.08 -17.18 -2.85
CA ASN A 149 6.08 -17.68 -3.81
C ASN A 149 5.53 -17.74 -5.26
N TRP A 150 4.94 -16.62 -5.73
CA TRP A 150 4.39 -16.38 -7.09
C TRP A 150 3.16 -17.19 -7.50
N ASN A 151 2.79 -18.27 -6.81
CA ASN A 151 1.82 -19.25 -7.32
C ASN A 151 0.50 -19.28 -6.57
N ALA A 152 0.52 -19.67 -5.32
CA ALA A 152 -0.69 -19.93 -4.56
C ALA A 152 -1.15 -18.71 -3.76
N ARG A 153 -2.46 -18.63 -3.49
CA ARG A 153 -2.98 -17.71 -2.50
C ARG A 153 -2.36 -18.00 -1.13
N ALA A 154 -1.84 -16.98 -0.48
CA ALA A 154 -1.19 -17.10 0.82
C ALA A 154 -2.19 -17.44 1.92
N THR A 155 -1.86 -18.41 2.76
CA THR A 155 -2.59 -18.69 4.00
C THR A 155 -2.21 -17.70 5.11
N ALA A 156 -3.03 -17.60 6.17
CA ALA A 156 -2.72 -16.75 7.32
C ALA A 156 -1.38 -17.13 7.98
N GLU A 157 -1.07 -18.44 8.03
CA GLU A 157 0.18 -18.94 8.58
C GLU A 157 1.40 -18.53 7.74
N GLN A 158 1.29 -18.61 6.41
CA GLN A 158 2.35 -18.18 5.50
C GLN A 158 2.59 -16.67 5.60
N ILE A 159 1.52 -15.86 5.66
CA ILE A 159 1.64 -14.41 5.89
C ILE A 159 2.38 -14.15 7.20
N ARG A 160 1.93 -14.74 8.31
CA ARG A 160 2.57 -14.59 9.62
C ARG A 160 4.04 -15.00 9.60
N SER A 161 4.37 -16.13 8.98
CA SER A 161 5.74 -16.65 8.90
C SER A 161 6.67 -15.70 8.14
N VAL A 162 6.21 -15.13 7.02
CA VAL A 162 7.02 -14.19 6.23
C VAL A 162 7.23 -12.88 6.98
N ILE A 163 6.16 -12.29 7.57
CA ILE A 163 6.27 -10.99 8.25
C ILE A 163 6.91 -11.07 9.63
N SER A 164 7.13 -12.27 10.18
CA SER A 164 7.82 -12.45 11.47
C SER A 164 9.33 -12.19 11.37
N GLN A 165 9.93 -12.47 10.21
CA GLN A 165 11.34 -12.25 9.92
C GLN A 165 11.52 -11.66 8.52
N PRO A 166 11.03 -10.43 8.29
CA PRO A 166 11.09 -9.80 6.99
C PRO A 166 12.51 -9.29 6.71
N SER A 167 12.95 -9.42 5.48
CA SER A 167 14.19 -8.85 4.97
C SER A 167 13.98 -7.67 4.05
N ARG A 168 12.81 -7.62 3.35
CA ARG A 168 12.45 -6.53 2.44
C ARG A 168 10.93 -6.31 2.43
N LEU A 169 10.53 -5.05 2.25
CA LEU A 169 9.21 -4.62 1.81
C LEU A 169 9.44 -3.67 0.65
N GLU A 170 8.82 -3.94 -0.48
CA GLU A 170 9.04 -3.25 -1.74
C GLU A 170 7.69 -2.81 -2.32
N ILE A 171 7.56 -1.53 -2.65
CA ILE A 171 6.40 -0.92 -3.31
C ILE A 171 6.81 -0.58 -4.73
N ARG A 172 6.05 -1.07 -5.71
CA ARG A 172 6.34 -0.84 -7.12
C ARG A 172 6.39 0.64 -7.44
N GLY A 173 7.46 1.07 -8.12
CA GLY A 173 7.65 2.45 -8.55
C GLY A 173 7.45 2.64 -10.05
N GLU A 174 7.66 1.61 -10.86
CA GLU A 174 7.57 1.64 -12.32
C GLU A 174 6.28 0.98 -12.82
N TYR A 175 5.47 1.72 -13.58
CA TYR A 175 4.18 1.24 -14.08
C TYR A 175 4.04 1.32 -15.61
N ARG A 176 5.01 1.90 -16.32
CA ARG A 176 5.00 1.98 -17.79
C ARG A 176 6.33 1.51 -18.38
N THR A 177 6.29 1.10 -19.63
CA THR A 177 7.50 0.81 -20.41
C THR A 177 8.05 2.10 -20.99
N GLY A 178 9.34 2.37 -20.76
CA GLY A 178 10.06 3.57 -21.19
C GLY A 178 10.09 4.65 -20.12
N ASP A 179 10.79 5.74 -20.38
CA ASP A 179 11.10 6.81 -19.44
C ASP A 179 9.88 7.28 -18.65
N ASP A 180 9.96 7.20 -17.33
CA ASP A 180 8.89 7.59 -16.40
C ASP A 180 9.49 8.08 -15.08
N ILE A 181 8.71 8.84 -14.33
CA ILE A 181 9.03 9.21 -12.95
C ILE A 181 7.90 8.67 -12.07
N GLY A 182 8.24 7.67 -11.26
CA GLY A 182 7.38 7.20 -10.20
C GLY A 182 7.60 8.01 -8.93
N ALA A 183 6.52 8.34 -8.21
CA ALA A 183 6.60 9.09 -6.96
C ALA A 183 5.72 8.49 -5.88
N MET A 184 6.19 8.57 -4.62
CA MET A 184 5.47 8.12 -3.43
C MET A 184 5.42 9.25 -2.40
N ASP A 185 4.20 9.59 -1.95
CA ASP A 185 4.00 10.66 -0.96
C ASP A 185 3.92 10.09 0.46
N ARG A 186 3.02 9.19 0.71
CA ARG A 186 2.72 8.75 2.07
C ARG A 186 2.82 7.24 2.20
N PHE A 187 3.35 6.77 3.35
CA PHE A 187 3.31 5.36 3.74
C PHE A 187 2.80 5.23 5.18
N VAL A 188 1.86 4.33 5.42
CA VAL A 188 1.35 4.02 6.76
C VAL A 188 1.28 2.51 6.95
N LEU A 189 1.81 2.05 8.08
CA LEU A 189 1.65 0.69 8.56
C LEU A 189 0.78 0.71 9.81
N MET A 190 -0.31 -0.06 9.82
CA MET A 190 -1.27 -0.09 10.92
C MET A 190 -1.40 -1.50 11.51
N ALA A 191 -1.53 -1.58 12.83
CA ALA A 191 -2.05 -2.78 13.49
C ALA A 191 -3.59 -2.86 13.32
N LYS A 192 -4.11 -4.04 13.56
CA LYS A 192 -5.55 -4.30 13.63
C LYS A 192 -6.23 -3.51 14.74
#